data_b596fdcff72dc4135b878ce3be32d9f8
#
_entry.id   b596fdcff72dc4135b878ce3be32d9f8
#
_cell.length_a   1.000
_cell.length_b   1.000
_cell.length_c   1.000
_cell.angle_alpha   90.00
_cell.angle_beta   90.00
_cell.angle_gamma   90.00
#
_symmetry.space_group_name_H-M   'P 1'
#
loop_
_entity.id
_entity.type
_entity.pdbx_description
1 polymer ?
#
loop_
_entity_poly.entity_id
_entity_poly.type
_entity_poly.pdbx_seq_one_letter_code
_entity_poly.pdbx_strand_id
1 'polypeptide(L)'
;MSPLGTFLPAPWSHRAGRRLFVVLLVLLLAVGTPAGVSGAAAGGGGSAATPDRARYDVDLRSDADGGRWTGRQRVSFRNASERPLREVYLRLWGNGEDGCGTPGTPGAPGVPSPVVVSGLRGGTADPLTVNCTALRIALPKPLARGERASVAFDVSVTVPDRNARFGREGAFRFLGNALPVLAVHDAAGWHLDPYVAVGESFYALAGDFRVRLDHPSDMAVPATGRTRTRPGAPGRSVTLSLAERVRDFAWAAGPFRTAAQTTPGGVRVKSFWAPGTPAAGVRLARAEAVAAVDRFGREFGRYPYGEVDLVMTSGFGGGMEYPGLVLLGTTEEGNAVVHELAHQWWYGIVGNDQYASPWLDEGFAQYANFRFYGLETRDCWSDVYWPDDGAELTASMDYWSRHRGEYHLVYTSGPCALADLERTLGADAMARLLERYARDHWYGVSTTEDFKRAAQSMTDEDLGPFWESHRIR
;
A
#
# COMPACT_ATOMS: atom_id res chain seq x y z
N MET A 1 42.29 -0.85 -15.80
CA MET A 1 42.14 -0.62 -17.22
C MET A 1 41.95 -1.98 -17.90
N SER A 2 40.72 -2.34 -18.19
CA SER A 2 40.37 -3.41 -19.14
C SER A 2 38.87 -3.27 -19.41
N PRO A 3 38.42 -3.34 -20.67
CA PRO A 3 37.08 -2.92 -21.06
C PRO A 3 36.05 -4.06 -20.94
N LEU A 4 34.86 -3.72 -20.47
CA LEU A 4 33.68 -4.58 -20.43
C LEU A 4 33.11 -4.74 -21.85
N GLY A 5 32.99 -6.00 -22.28
CA GLY A 5 32.40 -6.39 -23.55
C GLY A 5 30.89 -6.38 -23.48
N THR A 6 30.27 -5.68 -24.42
CA THR A 6 28.84 -5.68 -24.72
C THR A 6 28.41 -6.99 -25.38
N PHE A 7 27.45 -7.71 -24.82
CA PHE A 7 26.73 -8.78 -25.49
C PHE A 7 25.32 -8.32 -25.85
N LEU A 8 25.06 -8.20 -27.16
CA LEU A 8 23.74 -8.09 -27.75
C LEU A 8 23.28 -9.46 -28.24
N PRO A 9 22.07 -9.93 -27.98
CA PRO A 9 21.51 -11.11 -28.67
C PRO A 9 20.79 -10.70 -29.96
N ALA A 10 20.98 -11.53 -31.00
CA ALA A 10 20.47 -11.39 -32.35
C ALA A 10 18.95 -11.66 -32.46
N PRO A 11 18.27 -11.14 -33.48
CA PRO A 11 16.82 -11.29 -33.66
C PRO A 11 16.44 -12.63 -34.30
N TRP A 12 15.41 -13.26 -33.75
CA TRP A 12 14.78 -14.46 -34.31
C TRP A 12 13.67 -14.07 -35.29
N SER A 13 13.82 -14.51 -36.51
CA SER A 13 12.82 -14.42 -37.59
C SER A 13 11.82 -15.58 -37.49
N HIS A 14 10.54 -15.31 -37.40
CA HIS A 14 9.48 -16.31 -37.62
C HIS A 14 8.64 -15.97 -38.85
N ARG A 15 8.66 -16.90 -39.78
CA ARG A 15 7.82 -16.93 -40.99
C ARG A 15 6.36 -17.21 -40.65
N ALA A 16 5.49 -16.44 -41.29
CA ALA A 16 4.05 -16.60 -41.24
C ALA A 16 3.57 -17.83 -42.01
N GLY A 17 2.69 -18.62 -41.41
CA GLY A 17 1.85 -19.61 -42.05
C GLY A 17 0.38 -19.27 -41.83
N ARG A 18 -0.28 -18.72 -42.87
CA ARG A 18 -1.74 -18.52 -42.92
C ARG A 18 -2.46 -19.85 -43.01
N ARG A 19 -3.40 -20.14 -42.09
CA ARG A 19 -4.52 -21.04 -42.36
C ARG A 19 -5.82 -20.38 -41.88
N LEU A 20 -6.68 -20.15 -42.86
CA LEU A 20 -8.06 -19.67 -42.71
C LEU A 20 -8.91 -20.84 -42.16
N PHE A 21 -9.63 -20.62 -41.04
CA PHE A 21 -10.77 -21.44 -40.65
C PHE A 21 -11.96 -20.54 -40.43
N VAL A 22 -12.98 -20.73 -41.28
CA VAL A 22 -14.31 -20.20 -41.15
C VAL A 22 -15.08 -21.09 -40.18
N VAL A 23 -15.62 -20.54 -39.09
CA VAL A 23 -16.59 -21.25 -38.23
C VAL A 23 -17.82 -20.35 -38.04
N LEU A 24 -18.96 -20.96 -38.39
CA LEU A 24 -20.31 -20.42 -38.35
C LEU A 24 -20.71 -20.06 -36.89
N LEU A 25 -21.31 -18.88 -36.74
CA LEU A 25 -21.92 -18.39 -35.52
C LEU A 25 -23.35 -18.97 -35.42
N VAL A 26 -23.64 -19.66 -34.32
CA VAL A 26 -25.03 -19.92 -33.87
C VAL A 26 -25.26 -19.16 -32.59
N LEU A 27 -26.13 -18.14 -32.68
CA LEU A 27 -26.61 -17.37 -31.53
C LEU A 27 -27.68 -18.18 -30.79
N LEU A 28 -27.41 -18.50 -29.53
CA LEU A 28 -28.44 -18.85 -28.53
C LEU A 28 -28.45 -17.79 -27.43
N LEU A 29 -29.49 -16.98 -27.45
CA LEU A 29 -29.83 -16.04 -26.38
C LEU A 29 -30.36 -16.84 -25.16
N ALA A 30 -29.56 -16.95 -24.11
CA ALA A 30 -30.05 -17.36 -22.80
C ALA A 30 -30.01 -16.14 -21.88
N VAL A 31 -31.20 -15.66 -21.50
CA VAL A 31 -31.39 -14.65 -20.48
C VAL A 31 -31.14 -15.32 -19.12
N GLY A 32 -29.95 -15.08 -18.54
CA GLY A 32 -29.59 -15.50 -17.20
C GLY A 32 -29.66 -14.34 -16.24
N THR A 33 -30.53 -14.40 -15.26
CA THR A 33 -30.57 -13.50 -14.11
C THR A 33 -29.28 -13.57 -13.31
N PRO A 34 -28.71 -12.46 -12.81
CA PRO A 34 -27.52 -12.51 -11.97
C PRO A 34 -27.90 -13.04 -10.57
N ALA A 35 -27.48 -14.25 -10.26
CA ALA A 35 -27.46 -14.76 -8.93
C ALA A 35 -26.41 -13.98 -8.12
N GLY A 36 -26.85 -13.28 -7.10
CA GLY A 36 -25.98 -12.60 -6.13
C GLY A 36 -25.13 -13.65 -5.38
N VAL A 37 -23.82 -13.62 -5.59
CA VAL A 37 -22.88 -14.41 -4.81
C VAL A 37 -22.74 -13.70 -3.46
N SER A 38 -23.53 -14.16 -2.47
CA SER A 38 -23.26 -13.89 -1.06
C SER A 38 -22.08 -14.76 -0.65
N GLY A 39 -20.88 -14.21 -0.66
CA GLY A 39 -19.71 -14.82 -0.08
C GLY A 39 -19.89 -14.90 1.44
N ALA A 40 -20.25 -16.06 1.96
CA ALA A 40 -20.16 -16.35 3.38
C ALA A 40 -18.68 -16.47 3.74
N ALA A 41 -18.15 -15.52 4.50
CA ALA A 41 -16.88 -15.64 5.17
C ALA A 41 -16.96 -16.80 6.16
N ALA A 42 -16.16 -17.85 5.94
CA ALA A 42 -15.98 -18.93 6.89
C ALA A 42 -15.27 -18.37 8.13
N GLY A 43 -15.97 -18.30 9.24
CA GLY A 43 -15.49 -17.74 10.49
C GLY A 43 -14.50 -18.65 11.20
N GLY A 44 -13.25 -18.22 11.31
CA GLY A 44 -12.43 -18.50 12.47
C GLY A 44 -12.93 -17.65 13.64
N GLY A 45 -13.13 -18.21 14.83
CA GLY A 45 -13.75 -17.58 15.99
C GLY A 45 -12.93 -16.49 16.70
N GLY A 46 -12.28 -15.60 15.96
CA GLY A 46 -11.68 -14.39 16.47
C GLY A 46 -12.65 -13.21 16.39
N SER A 47 -12.58 -12.29 17.33
CA SER A 47 -13.36 -11.05 17.29
C SER A 47 -13.05 -10.32 15.99
N ALA A 48 -14.09 -10.03 15.19
CA ALA A 48 -13.90 -9.33 13.91
C ALA A 48 -13.25 -7.97 14.13
N ALA A 49 -12.20 -7.68 13.35
CA ALA A 49 -11.50 -6.41 13.40
C ALA A 49 -12.46 -5.24 13.13
N THR A 50 -12.32 -4.18 13.91
CA THR A 50 -13.24 -3.03 13.94
C THR A 50 -12.45 -1.73 14.15
N PRO A 51 -12.99 -0.53 13.84
CA PRO A 51 -14.21 -0.28 13.07
C PRO A 51 -14.05 -0.66 11.60
N ASP A 52 -15.05 -1.34 11.06
CA ASP A 52 -15.06 -1.74 9.65
C ASP A 52 -15.94 -0.80 8.79
N ARG A 53 -15.93 -1.06 7.46
CA ARG A 53 -16.69 -0.28 6.46
C ARG A 53 -16.48 1.22 6.61
N ALA A 54 -15.24 1.58 6.90
CA ALA A 54 -14.85 2.97 7.03
C ALA A 54 -15.05 3.71 5.71
N ARG A 55 -15.60 4.93 5.82
CA ARG A 55 -15.71 5.85 4.70
C ARG A 55 -15.18 7.20 5.11
N TYR A 56 -14.27 7.72 4.30
CA TYR A 56 -13.59 8.99 4.49
C TYR A 56 -14.06 9.97 3.41
N ASP A 57 -14.85 10.98 3.79
CA ASP A 57 -15.21 12.10 2.94
C ASP A 57 -14.29 13.28 3.30
N VAL A 58 -13.42 13.69 2.38
CA VAL A 58 -12.36 14.68 2.60
C VAL A 58 -12.49 15.83 1.59
N ASP A 59 -12.43 17.07 2.06
CA ASP A 59 -12.40 18.27 1.24
C ASP A 59 -11.29 19.19 1.70
N LEU A 60 -10.20 19.28 0.92
CA LEU A 60 -9.02 20.06 1.23
C LEU A 60 -8.75 21.10 0.16
N ARG A 61 -8.20 22.23 0.61
CA ARG A 61 -7.66 23.29 -0.23
C ARG A 61 -6.21 23.56 0.11
N SER A 62 -5.36 23.59 -0.91
CA SER A 62 -3.97 23.96 -0.73
C SER A 62 -3.78 25.50 -0.71
N ASP A 63 -2.69 25.93 -0.11
CA ASP A 63 -2.09 27.24 -0.37
C ASP A 63 -1.51 27.34 -1.80
N ALA A 64 -0.81 28.44 -2.07
CA ALA A 64 -0.31 28.76 -3.42
C ALA A 64 0.80 27.82 -3.91
N ASP A 65 1.57 27.22 -3.00
CA ASP A 65 2.71 26.36 -3.33
C ASP A 65 2.48 24.88 -3.00
N GLY A 66 1.26 24.53 -2.54
CA GLY A 66 0.92 23.17 -2.15
C GLY A 66 1.58 22.69 -0.84
N GLY A 67 2.20 23.60 -0.09
CA GLY A 67 2.89 23.31 1.15
C GLY A 67 1.95 23.10 2.35
N ARG A 68 0.75 23.63 2.27
CA ARG A 68 -0.27 23.48 3.32
C ARG A 68 -1.63 23.19 2.72
N TRP A 69 -2.31 22.17 3.28
CA TRP A 69 -3.65 21.76 2.90
C TRP A 69 -4.59 21.87 4.10
N THR A 70 -5.69 22.57 3.94
CA THR A 70 -6.66 22.78 5.03
C THR A 70 -8.07 22.48 4.57
N GLY A 71 -8.89 21.98 5.47
CA GLY A 71 -10.28 21.69 5.16
C GLY A 71 -10.94 20.78 6.17
N ARG A 72 -11.77 19.88 5.69
CA ARG A 72 -12.62 19.03 6.52
C ARG A 72 -12.51 17.56 6.15
N GLN A 73 -12.60 16.73 7.17
CA GLN A 73 -12.74 15.30 7.02
C GLN A 73 -13.92 14.79 7.85
N ARG A 74 -14.70 13.90 7.25
CA ARG A 74 -15.71 13.10 7.95
C ARG A 74 -15.31 11.64 7.81
N VAL A 75 -15.39 10.89 8.90
CA VAL A 75 -15.16 9.46 8.93
C VAL A 75 -16.42 8.79 9.44
N SER A 76 -17.02 7.91 8.63
CA SER A 76 -18.16 7.09 9.01
C SER A 76 -17.70 5.63 9.10
N PHE A 77 -18.18 4.88 10.08
CA PHE A 77 -17.73 3.52 10.35
C PHE A 77 -18.81 2.68 11.03
N ARG A 78 -18.58 1.38 11.11
CA ARG A 78 -19.46 0.42 11.78
C ARG A 78 -18.68 -0.33 12.85
N ASN A 79 -19.32 -0.64 13.97
CA ASN A 79 -18.79 -1.60 14.92
C ASN A 79 -19.03 -3.03 14.43
N ALA A 80 -17.97 -3.77 14.11
CA ALA A 80 -18.03 -5.16 13.71
C ALA A 80 -17.79 -6.12 14.89
N SER A 81 -17.26 -5.64 16.04
CA SER A 81 -16.96 -6.46 17.20
C SER A 81 -18.21 -6.85 17.99
N GLU A 82 -18.08 -7.90 18.80
CA GLU A 82 -19.15 -8.35 19.70
C GLU A 82 -19.41 -7.36 20.84
N ARG A 83 -18.41 -6.54 21.19
CA ARG A 83 -18.49 -5.61 22.32
C ARG A 83 -18.89 -4.22 21.83
N PRO A 84 -19.71 -3.46 22.60
CA PRO A 84 -19.98 -2.07 22.28
C PRO A 84 -18.72 -1.22 22.33
N LEU A 85 -18.43 -0.45 21.27
CA LEU A 85 -17.34 0.52 21.25
C LEU A 85 -17.77 1.80 22.01
N ARG A 86 -16.96 2.22 22.97
CA ARG A 86 -17.15 3.47 23.71
C ARG A 86 -16.31 4.62 23.15
N GLU A 87 -15.33 4.26 22.33
CA GLU A 87 -14.32 5.14 21.77
C GLU A 87 -13.82 4.62 20.44
N VAL A 88 -13.20 5.48 19.67
CA VAL A 88 -12.38 5.15 18.51
C VAL A 88 -11.09 5.95 18.55
N TYR A 89 -10.08 5.50 17.83
CA TYR A 89 -8.83 6.24 17.66
C TYR A 89 -8.63 6.61 16.21
N LEU A 90 -8.11 7.82 15.99
CA LEU A 90 -7.52 8.21 14.72
C LEU A 90 -6.00 8.08 14.79
N ARG A 91 -5.40 7.47 13.79
CA ARG A 91 -3.95 7.47 13.57
C ARG A 91 -3.59 8.68 12.73
N LEU A 92 -2.65 9.47 13.23
CA LEU A 92 -2.10 10.66 12.58
C LEU A 92 -0.65 10.34 12.20
N TRP A 93 -0.47 9.38 11.28
CA TRP A 93 0.83 8.86 10.90
C TRP A 93 1.80 9.93 10.38
N GLY A 94 1.27 10.99 9.74
CA GLY A 94 2.07 12.14 9.30
C GLY A 94 2.80 12.88 10.40
N ASN A 95 2.46 12.65 11.68
CA ASN A 95 3.19 13.20 12.83
C ASN A 95 4.33 12.30 13.30
N GLY A 96 4.47 11.09 12.74
CA GLY A 96 5.34 10.03 13.29
C GLY A 96 6.80 10.41 13.40
N GLU A 97 7.37 11.09 12.41
CA GLU A 97 8.78 11.50 12.42
C GLU A 97 9.02 12.73 13.30
N ASP A 98 8.06 13.66 13.37
CA ASP A 98 8.19 14.90 14.12
C ASP A 98 7.72 14.77 15.57
N GLY A 99 6.81 13.82 15.82
CA GLY A 99 6.23 13.60 17.15
C GLY A 99 5.47 14.81 17.70
N CYS A 100 5.46 14.90 19.01
CA CYS A 100 4.87 16.04 19.76
C CYS A 100 5.79 17.26 19.87
N GLY A 101 6.92 17.22 19.22
CA GLY A 101 7.95 18.24 19.27
C GLY A 101 9.05 17.91 20.29
N THR A 102 10.29 17.87 19.80
CA THR A 102 11.49 17.78 20.64
C THR A 102 12.27 19.07 20.50
N PRO A 103 12.81 19.69 21.59
CA PRO A 103 13.60 20.90 21.50
C PRO A 103 14.74 20.75 20.48
N GLY A 104 14.82 21.65 19.50
CA GLY A 104 15.86 21.65 18.48
C GLY A 104 15.59 20.76 17.25
N THR A 105 14.45 20.09 17.17
CA THR A 105 14.00 19.32 16.00
C THR A 105 12.66 19.85 15.49
N PRO A 106 12.27 19.54 14.23
CA PRO A 106 10.88 19.68 13.81
C PRO A 106 9.98 19.04 14.86
N GLY A 107 8.93 19.77 15.33
CA GLY A 107 8.11 19.34 16.44
C GLY A 107 8.55 19.85 17.82
N ALA A 108 9.57 20.70 17.93
CA ALA A 108 9.94 21.38 19.18
C ALA A 108 8.74 22.12 19.80
N PRO A 109 8.72 22.33 21.14
CA PRO A 109 7.69 23.13 21.78
C PRO A 109 7.49 24.47 21.06
N GLY A 110 6.26 24.70 20.54
CA GLY A 110 5.93 25.85 19.71
C GLY A 110 5.89 25.62 18.22
N VAL A 111 6.40 24.49 17.70
CA VAL A 111 6.22 24.06 16.30
C VAL A 111 5.02 23.09 16.23
N PRO A 112 3.93 23.44 15.54
CA PRO A 112 2.79 22.56 15.41
C PRO A 112 3.17 21.26 14.70
N SER A 113 2.57 20.13 15.14
CA SER A 113 2.65 18.87 14.39
C SER A 113 2.19 19.05 12.94
N PRO A 114 2.78 18.35 11.98
CA PRO A 114 2.42 18.45 10.57
C PRO A 114 0.93 18.21 10.28
N VAL A 115 0.31 17.30 11.02
CA VAL A 115 -1.12 16.99 10.90
C VAL A 115 -1.84 17.42 12.17
N VAL A 116 -2.77 18.37 12.03
CA VAL A 116 -3.55 18.95 13.14
C VAL A 116 -5.03 18.68 12.92
N VAL A 117 -5.69 18.12 13.92
CA VAL A 117 -7.14 17.92 13.98
C VAL A 117 -7.75 18.92 14.96
N SER A 118 -8.83 19.59 14.56
CA SER A 118 -9.55 20.56 15.38
C SER A 118 -11.06 20.52 15.10
N GLY A 119 -11.86 21.22 15.91
CA GLY A 119 -13.30 21.36 15.63
C GLY A 119 -14.05 20.04 15.57
N LEU A 120 -13.68 19.05 16.39
CA LEU A 120 -14.28 17.72 16.38
C LEU A 120 -15.78 17.76 16.68
N ARG A 121 -16.53 16.99 15.92
CA ARG A 121 -17.97 16.74 16.06
C ARG A 121 -18.24 15.24 16.04
N GLY A 122 -19.21 14.78 16.82
CA GLY A 122 -19.58 13.36 16.92
C GLY A 122 -18.85 12.59 18.01
N GLY A 123 -18.10 13.29 18.87
CA GLY A 123 -17.39 12.75 20.01
C GLY A 123 -16.58 13.83 20.73
N THR A 124 -15.85 13.43 21.77
CA THR A 124 -14.93 14.29 22.52
C THR A 124 -13.51 13.77 22.35
N ALA A 125 -12.61 14.64 21.91
CA ALA A 125 -11.20 14.31 21.74
C ALA A 125 -10.42 14.45 23.05
N ASP A 126 -9.53 13.50 23.29
CA ASP A 126 -8.50 13.61 24.33
C ASP A 126 -7.21 14.23 23.76
N PRO A 127 -6.23 14.58 24.59
CA PRO A 127 -4.90 14.94 24.11
C PRO A 127 -4.27 13.82 23.26
N LEU A 128 -3.43 14.22 22.30
CA LEU A 128 -2.68 13.26 21.47
C LEU A 128 -1.76 12.39 22.33
N THR A 129 -1.66 11.12 21.98
CA THR A 129 -0.80 10.12 22.59
C THR A 129 0.08 9.43 21.55
N VAL A 130 0.91 8.47 21.98
CA VAL A 130 1.83 7.70 21.12
C VAL A 130 2.64 8.64 20.21
N ASN A 131 3.38 9.54 20.85
CA ASN A 131 4.19 10.54 20.15
C ASN A 131 3.39 11.36 19.11
N CYS A 132 2.20 11.82 19.51
CA CYS A 132 1.24 12.58 18.68
C CYS A 132 0.69 11.86 17.45
N THR A 133 0.82 10.53 17.37
CA THR A 133 0.27 9.73 16.26
C THR A 133 -1.09 9.10 16.56
N ALA A 134 -1.60 9.21 17.80
CA ALA A 134 -2.90 8.65 18.18
C ALA A 134 -3.79 9.72 18.84
N LEU A 135 -5.03 9.86 18.33
CA LEU A 135 -6.08 10.73 18.88
C LEU A 135 -7.25 9.86 19.32
N ARG A 136 -7.45 9.75 20.63
CA ARG A 136 -8.64 9.10 21.19
C ARG A 136 -9.88 9.99 21.04
N ILE A 137 -10.99 9.40 20.63
CA ILE A 137 -12.29 10.05 20.50
C ILE A 137 -13.33 9.24 21.29
N ALA A 138 -13.77 9.75 22.43
CA ALA A 138 -14.88 9.19 23.19
C ALA A 138 -16.19 9.41 22.44
N LEU A 139 -16.95 8.33 22.20
CA LEU A 139 -18.25 8.39 21.52
C LEU A 139 -19.33 8.89 22.47
N PRO A 140 -20.35 9.64 22.01
CA PRO A 140 -21.41 10.17 22.87
C PRO A 140 -22.24 9.08 23.57
N LYS A 141 -22.31 7.91 22.96
CA LYS A 141 -22.93 6.69 23.50
C LYS A 141 -22.17 5.45 23.02
N PRO A 142 -22.22 4.35 23.78
CA PRO A 142 -21.66 3.09 23.31
C PRO A 142 -22.28 2.67 21.98
N LEU A 143 -21.45 2.30 20.99
CA LEU A 143 -21.86 1.86 19.68
C LEU A 143 -21.99 0.33 19.70
N ALA A 144 -23.20 -0.20 19.65
CA ALA A 144 -23.43 -1.63 19.67
C ALA A 144 -22.94 -2.31 18.37
N ARG A 145 -22.79 -3.65 18.38
CA ARG A 145 -22.45 -4.43 17.19
C ARG A 145 -23.39 -4.12 16.03
N GLY A 146 -22.84 -3.88 14.86
CA GLY A 146 -23.58 -3.57 13.63
C GLY A 146 -24.02 -2.12 13.51
N GLU A 147 -24.02 -1.33 14.60
CA GLU A 147 -24.36 0.09 14.55
C GLU A 147 -23.29 0.90 13.83
N ARG A 148 -23.71 2.05 13.31
CA ARG A 148 -22.85 3.01 12.61
C ARG A 148 -22.72 4.30 13.39
N ALA A 149 -21.53 4.89 13.32
CA ALA A 149 -21.25 6.22 13.83
C ALA A 149 -20.47 7.04 12.81
N SER A 150 -20.37 8.33 13.05
CA SER A 150 -19.48 9.19 12.29
C SER A 150 -18.89 10.28 13.17
N VAL A 151 -17.65 10.62 12.90
CA VAL A 151 -16.96 11.79 13.45
C VAL A 151 -16.59 12.72 12.31
N ALA A 152 -16.55 14.01 12.55
CA ALA A 152 -16.13 15.01 11.59
C ALA A 152 -15.27 16.06 12.26
N PHE A 153 -14.27 16.58 11.56
CA PHE A 153 -13.31 17.51 12.09
C PHE A 153 -12.70 18.38 10.99
N ASP A 154 -12.14 19.48 11.40
CA ASP A 154 -11.29 20.30 10.54
C ASP A 154 -9.87 19.73 10.59
N VAL A 155 -9.19 19.66 9.45
CA VAL A 155 -7.83 19.13 9.35
C VAL A 155 -6.93 20.13 8.64
N SER A 156 -5.71 20.29 9.18
CA SER A 156 -4.62 21.03 8.56
C SER A 156 -3.43 20.10 8.40
N VAL A 157 -2.92 20.02 7.18
CA VAL A 157 -1.73 19.25 6.82
C VAL A 157 -0.68 20.22 6.31
N THR A 158 0.46 20.33 7.00
CA THR A 158 1.62 21.11 6.58
C THR A 158 2.70 20.14 6.11
N VAL A 159 3.13 20.28 4.87
CA VAL A 159 4.16 19.39 4.28
C VAL A 159 5.51 19.74 4.90
N PRO A 160 6.18 18.77 5.56
CA PRO A 160 7.49 19.01 6.15
C PRO A 160 8.57 19.30 5.10
N ASP A 161 9.60 20.03 5.51
CA ASP A 161 10.77 20.31 4.68
C ASP A 161 11.79 19.18 4.80
N ARG A 162 11.48 18.08 4.17
CA ARG A 162 12.34 16.90 4.10
C ARG A 162 12.03 16.06 2.87
N ASN A 163 13.02 15.27 2.48
CA ASN A 163 12.91 14.30 1.39
C ASN A 163 12.40 12.97 1.95
N ALA A 164 11.08 12.78 1.93
CA ALA A 164 10.41 11.61 2.47
C ALA A 164 9.03 11.40 1.82
N ARG A 165 8.41 10.25 2.09
CA ARG A 165 7.03 9.93 1.67
C ARG A 165 5.99 10.98 2.11
N PHE A 166 6.25 11.66 3.22
CA PHE A 166 5.55 12.86 3.63
C PHE A 166 6.58 14.00 3.74
N GLY A 167 6.69 14.79 2.68
CA GLY A 167 7.73 15.77 2.55
C GLY A 167 7.71 16.53 1.23
N ARG A 168 8.81 17.17 0.88
CA ARG A 168 8.93 17.95 -0.35
C ARG A 168 10.31 17.84 -1.00
N GLU A 169 10.33 18.02 -2.32
CA GLU A 169 11.51 18.22 -3.14
C GLU A 169 11.28 19.42 -4.06
N GLY A 170 11.94 20.52 -3.82
CA GLY A 170 11.74 21.75 -4.62
C GLY A 170 10.26 22.15 -4.72
N ALA A 171 9.71 22.10 -5.93
CA ALA A 171 8.30 22.40 -6.20
C ALA A 171 7.34 21.19 -6.02
N PHE A 172 7.86 20.02 -5.68
CA PHE A 172 7.07 18.81 -5.53
C PHE A 172 6.74 18.56 -4.07
N ARG A 173 5.52 18.09 -3.82
CA ARG A 173 4.98 17.75 -2.49
C ARG A 173 4.50 16.32 -2.50
N PHE A 174 4.86 15.55 -1.48
CA PHE A 174 4.45 14.17 -1.26
C PHE A 174 3.65 14.13 0.03
N LEU A 175 2.47 13.56 -0.02
CA LEU A 175 1.54 13.54 1.10
C LEU A 175 1.06 12.10 1.34
N GLY A 176 2.03 11.22 1.64
CA GLY A 176 1.80 9.86 2.11
C GLY A 176 1.48 9.85 3.60
N ASN A 177 0.50 9.03 4.02
CA ASN A 177 0.06 8.91 5.42
C ASN A 177 -0.34 10.26 6.07
N ALA A 178 -0.74 11.24 5.26
CA ALA A 178 -1.03 12.61 5.70
C ALA A 178 -2.46 12.79 6.22
N LEU A 179 -3.39 11.87 5.90
CA LEU A 179 -4.77 11.93 6.41
C LEU A 179 -4.92 11.14 7.71
N PRO A 180 -5.69 11.64 8.68
CA PRO A 180 -6.13 10.86 9.82
C PRO A 180 -6.97 9.65 9.39
N VAL A 181 -6.60 8.45 9.82
CA VAL A 181 -7.32 7.19 9.54
C VAL A 181 -7.70 6.49 10.84
N LEU A 182 -8.73 5.64 10.81
CA LEU A 182 -9.14 4.86 11.98
C LEU A 182 -8.07 3.84 12.36
N ALA A 183 -7.76 3.77 13.65
CA ALA A 183 -7.00 2.66 14.21
C ALA A 183 -7.81 1.36 14.15
N VAL A 184 -7.14 0.24 14.15
CA VAL A 184 -7.76 -1.09 14.22
C VAL A 184 -7.90 -1.53 15.67
N HIS A 185 -9.01 -2.19 15.98
CA HIS A 185 -9.27 -2.89 17.23
C HIS A 185 -9.68 -4.33 16.93
N ASP A 186 -9.06 -5.27 17.59
CA ASP A 186 -9.38 -6.69 17.48
C ASP A 186 -9.34 -7.38 18.83
N ALA A 187 -9.04 -8.68 18.88
CA ALA A 187 -8.95 -9.45 20.12
C ALA A 187 -7.82 -8.97 21.05
N ALA A 188 -6.75 -8.40 20.51
CA ALA A 188 -5.62 -7.83 21.26
C ALA A 188 -5.91 -6.42 21.80
N GLY A 189 -6.97 -5.76 21.33
CA GLY A 189 -7.34 -4.40 21.69
C GLY A 189 -7.09 -3.41 20.56
N TRP A 190 -6.86 -2.12 20.91
CA TRP A 190 -6.51 -1.09 19.93
C TRP A 190 -5.04 -1.19 19.53
N HIS A 191 -4.77 -1.27 18.23
CA HIS A 191 -3.43 -1.22 17.65
C HIS A 191 -2.98 0.24 17.55
N LEU A 192 -2.17 0.63 18.53
CA LEU A 192 -1.64 2.00 18.66
C LEU A 192 -0.11 2.00 18.68
N ASP A 193 0.50 1.08 17.97
CA ASP A 193 1.94 0.92 17.90
C ASP A 193 2.63 2.22 17.45
N PRO A 194 3.84 2.53 17.92
CA PRO A 194 4.54 3.74 17.55
C PRO A 194 4.92 3.74 16.05
N TYR A 195 5.07 4.94 15.49
CA TYR A 195 5.72 5.08 14.20
C TYR A 195 7.20 4.69 14.29
N VAL A 196 7.68 3.94 13.34
CA VAL A 196 9.07 3.53 13.18
C VAL A 196 9.58 4.03 11.84
N ALA A 197 10.72 4.72 11.85
CA ALA A 197 11.32 5.30 10.64
C ALA A 197 12.07 4.28 9.77
N VAL A 198 12.18 3.02 10.21
CA VAL A 198 12.74 1.90 9.45
C VAL A 198 11.58 1.09 8.90
N GLY A 199 11.43 1.03 7.58
CA GLY A 199 10.31 0.35 6.92
C GLY A 199 8.94 0.97 7.19
N GLU A 200 7.90 0.15 7.15
CA GLU A 200 6.51 0.49 7.36
C GLU A 200 6.03 0.03 8.74
N SER A 201 5.19 0.84 9.37
CA SER A 201 4.61 0.53 10.69
C SER A 201 3.12 0.84 10.72
N PHE A 202 2.46 0.68 9.57
CA PHE A 202 1.07 1.07 9.39
C PHE A 202 0.14 -0.12 9.54
N TYR A 203 -1.03 0.13 10.10
CA TYR A 203 -2.09 -0.86 10.17
C TYR A 203 -3.44 -0.16 10.04
N ALA A 204 -4.18 -0.50 8.99
CA ALA A 204 -5.53 0.00 8.73
C ALA A 204 -6.38 -1.04 8.01
N LEU A 205 -7.68 -1.05 8.31
CA LEU A 205 -8.65 -1.83 7.53
C LEU A 205 -8.98 -1.10 6.24
N ALA A 206 -9.31 -1.86 5.18
CA ALA A 206 -9.73 -1.29 3.92
C ALA A 206 -11.01 -0.45 4.07
N GLY A 207 -11.00 0.76 3.52
CA GLY A 207 -12.09 1.72 3.55
C GLY A 207 -12.26 2.44 2.21
N ASP A 208 -13.34 3.22 2.11
CA ASP A 208 -13.64 4.01 0.93
C ASP A 208 -13.25 5.47 1.16
N PHE A 209 -12.53 6.07 0.20
CA PHE A 209 -12.16 7.46 0.24
C PHE A 209 -12.81 8.22 -0.90
N ARG A 210 -13.47 9.33 -0.54
CA ARG A 210 -13.93 10.35 -1.46
C ARG A 210 -13.22 11.64 -1.13
N VAL A 211 -12.27 12.02 -1.95
CA VAL A 211 -11.37 13.14 -1.68
C VAL A 211 -11.51 14.21 -2.75
N ARG A 212 -11.70 15.44 -2.30
CA ARG A 212 -11.69 16.65 -3.12
C ARG A 212 -10.48 17.49 -2.75
N LEU A 213 -9.61 17.73 -3.72
CA LEU A 213 -8.39 18.52 -3.58
C LEU A 213 -8.49 19.77 -4.47
N ASP A 214 -8.59 20.95 -3.86
CA ASP A 214 -8.60 22.24 -4.55
C ASP A 214 -7.18 22.81 -4.49
N HIS A 215 -6.58 23.05 -5.67
CA HIS A 215 -5.16 23.38 -5.81
C HIS A 215 -4.91 24.39 -6.95
N PRO A 216 -3.75 25.05 -7.01
CA PRO A 216 -3.36 25.88 -8.16
C PRO A 216 -3.45 25.12 -9.49
N SER A 217 -3.86 25.80 -10.56
CA SER A 217 -4.12 25.16 -11.85
C SER A 217 -2.86 24.74 -12.62
N ASP A 218 -1.69 25.22 -12.21
CA ASP A 218 -0.38 24.87 -12.74
C ASP A 218 0.24 23.61 -12.09
N MET A 219 -0.44 23.04 -11.09
CA MET A 219 -0.06 21.78 -10.45
C MET A 219 -0.85 20.60 -11.03
N ALA A 220 -0.15 19.49 -11.27
CA ALA A 220 -0.78 18.18 -11.40
C ALA A 220 -0.84 17.51 -10.01
N VAL A 221 -1.97 16.86 -9.72
CA VAL A 221 -2.21 16.22 -8.42
C VAL A 221 -2.63 14.76 -8.63
N PRO A 222 -1.66 13.83 -8.82
CA PRO A 222 -1.91 12.38 -8.74
C PRO A 222 -2.36 12.01 -7.33
N ALA A 223 -3.24 11.02 -7.22
CA ALA A 223 -3.77 10.57 -5.93
C ALA A 223 -4.26 9.13 -5.99
N THR A 224 -4.24 8.45 -4.86
CA THR A 224 -4.86 7.14 -4.66
C THR A 224 -6.27 7.10 -5.24
N GLY A 225 -6.59 6.07 -6.02
CA GLY A 225 -7.92 5.86 -6.60
C GLY A 225 -8.09 6.47 -7.99
N ARG A 226 -9.33 6.49 -8.48
CA ARG A 226 -9.63 7.05 -9.79
C ARG A 226 -9.81 8.55 -9.72
N THR A 227 -8.93 9.27 -10.41
CA THR A 227 -8.85 10.73 -10.36
C THR A 227 -9.50 11.41 -11.57
N ARG A 228 -10.13 12.57 -11.31
CA ARG A 228 -10.61 13.49 -12.34
C ARG A 228 -10.34 14.94 -11.91
N THR A 229 -9.60 15.67 -12.73
CA THR A 229 -9.35 17.10 -12.52
C THR A 229 -10.28 17.94 -13.40
N ARG A 230 -10.82 19.01 -12.84
CA ARG A 230 -11.68 19.99 -13.52
C ARG A 230 -11.30 21.41 -13.12
N PRO A 231 -11.63 22.41 -13.92
CA PRO A 231 -11.48 23.82 -13.53
C PRO A 231 -12.23 24.11 -12.22
N GLY A 232 -11.61 24.90 -11.35
CA GLY A 232 -12.14 25.46 -10.11
C GLY A 232 -12.40 26.95 -10.21
N ALA A 233 -12.17 27.68 -9.11
CA ALA A 233 -12.13 29.13 -9.13
C ALA A 233 -10.99 29.65 -10.04
N PRO A 234 -11.00 30.93 -10.47
CA PRO A 234 -9.91 31.49 -11.28
C PRO A 234 -8.53 31.17 -10.72
N GLY A 235 -7.62 30.64 -11.58
CA GLY A 235 -6.28 30.20 -11.20
C GLY A 235 -6.21 28.88 -10.44
N ARG A 236 -7.31 28.16 -10.28
CA ARG A 236 -7.38 26.91 -9.52
C ARG A 236 -8.01 25.76 -10.31
N SER A 237 -7.66 24.56 -9.89
CA SER A 237 -8.27 23.30 -10.33
C SER A 237 -8.75 22.48 -9.14
N VAL A 238 -9.66 21.58 -9.40
CA VAL A 238 -10.18 20.65 -8.39
C VAL A 238 -9.95 19.23 -8.89
N THR A 239 -9.13 18.46 -8.19
CA THR A 239 -8.98 17.03 -8.39
C THR A 239 -9.94 16.29 -7.46
N LEU A 240 -10.79 15.46 -8.04
CA LEU A 240 -11.68 14.54 -7.33
C LEU A 240 -11.09 13.14 -7.45
N SER A 241 -10.94 12.46 -6.31
CA SER A 241 -10.55 11.05 -6.27
C SER A 241 -11.62 10.21 -5.60
N LEU A 242 -11.87 9.03 -6.18
CA LEU A 242 -12.68 7.96 -5.62
C LEU A 242 -11.81 6.72 -5.50
N ALA A 243 -11.54 6.30 -4.28
CA ALA A 243 -10.80 5.09 -3.96
C ALA A 243 -11.67 4.17 -3.11
N GLU A 244 -11.95 2.98 -3.61
CA GLU A 244 -12.80 2.01 -2.95
C GLU A 244 -11.94 0.90 -2.36
N ARG A 245 -12.19 0.57 -1.10
CA ARG A 245 -11.51 -0.53 -0.38
C ARG A 245 -9.99 -0.43 -0.42
N VAL A 246 -9.46 0.75 -0.10
CA VAL A 246 -8.02 1.00 0.06
C VAL A 246 -7.67 1.18 1.55
N ARG A 247 -6.43 0.83 1.91
CA ARG A 247 -5.98 0.92 3.32
C ARG A 247 -5.50 2.29 3.71
N ASP A 248 -5.03 3.05 2.71
CA ASP A 248 -4.49 4.38 2.89
C ASP A 248 -4.82 5.26 1.69
N PHE A 249 -4.61 6.56 1.86
CA PHE A 249 -4.80 7.54 0.80
C PHE A 249 -3.61 8.49 0.76
N ALA A 250 -2.94 8.51 -0.36
CA ALA A 250 -1.83 9.41 -0.63
C ALA A 250 -2.10 10.28 -1.86
N TRP A 251 -1.44 11.43 -1.93
CA TRP A 251 -1.39 12.24 -3.12
C TRP A 251 -0.04 12.95 -3.21
N ALA A 252 0.29 13.38 -4.42
CA ALA A 252 1.39 14.30 -4.64
C ALA A 252 0.89 15.56 -5.35
N ALA A 253 1.65 16.64 -5.30
CA ALA A 253 1.31 17.89 -5.98
C ALA A 253 2.58 18.55 -6.52
N GLY A 254 2.54 19.05 -7.74
CA GLY A 254 3.66 19.76 -8.34
C GLY A 254 3.53 19.95 -9.84
N PRO A 255 4.52 20.60 -10.48
CA PRO A 255 4.53 20.84 -11.93
C PRO A 255 4.98 19.59 -12.72
N PHE A 256 4.34 18.45 -12.47
CA PHE A 256 4.65 17.18 -13.12
C PHE A 256 4.34 17.22 -14.62
N ARG A 257 5.21 16.58 -15.41
CA ARG A 257 4.84 16.07 -16.73
C ARG A 257 4.06 14.78 -16.58
N THR A 258 3.14 14.51 -17.52
CA THR A 258 2.25 13.35 -17.42
C THR A 258 2.15 12.58 -18.73
N ALA A 259 1.99 11.26 -18.61
CA ALA A 259 1.61 10.37 -19.72
C ALA A 259 0.82 9.19 -19.14
N ALA A 260 0.12 8.47 -20.02
CA ALA A 260 -0.65 7.29 -19.61
C ALA A 260 -0.57 6.19 -20.65
N GLN A 261 -0.72 4.95 -20.19
CA GLN A 261 -0.86 3.76 -21.00
C GLN A 261 -1.90 2.84 -20.35
N THR A 262 -2.65 2.09 -21.15
CA THR A 262 -3.64 1.15 -20.63
C THR A 262 -3.10 -0.27 -20.77
N THR A 263 -3.24 -1.08 -19.72
CA THR A 263 -2.89 -2.50 -19.74
C THR A 263 -3.88 -3.29 -20.63
N PRO A 264 -3.54 -4.49 -21.10
CA PRO A 264 -4.49 -5.37 -21.79
C PRO A 264 -5.76 -5.62 -20.95
N GLY A 265 -5.64 -5.69 -19.63
CA GLY A 265 -6.75 -5.86 -18.69
C GLY A 265 -7.60 -4.60 -18.45
N GLY A 266 -7.30 -3.47 -19.12
CA GLY A 266 -8.07 -2.22 -19.03
C GLY A 266 -7.68 -1.28 -17.89
N VAL A 267 -6.62 -1.56 -17.13
CA VAL A 267 -6.10 -0.70 -16.07
C VAL A 267 -5.30 0.46 -16.68
N ARG A 268 -5.56 1.67 -16.25
CA ARG A 268 -4.85 2.86 -16.71
C ARG A 268 -3.62 3.13 -15.84
N VAL A 269 -2.44 2.92 -16.38
CA VAL A 269 -1.16 3.30 -15.75
C VAL A 269 -0.82 4.71 -16.15
N LYS A 270 -0.82 5.64 -15.21
CA LYS A 270 -0.39 7.02 -15.42
C LYS A 270 0.99 7.23 -14.82
N SER A 271 1.81 8.01 -15.50
CA SER A 271 3.12 8.42 -15.01
C SER A 271 3.14 9.92 -14.82
N PHE A 272 3.67 10.35 -13.70
CA PHE A 272 3.90 11.74 -13.33
C PHE A 272 5.38 11.89 -12.98
N TRP A 273 6.08 12.79 -13.65
CA TRP A 273 7.53 12.93 -13.42
C TRP A 273 7.99 14.37 -13.40
N ALA A 274 9.05 14.65 -12.64
CA ALA A 274 9.67 15.96 -12.59
C ALA A 274 10.27 16.34 -13.94
N PRO A 275 10.16 17.61 -14.38
CA PRO A 275 10.91 18.10 -15.54
C PRO A 275 12.41 17.82 -15.38
N GLY A 276 13.04 17.30 -16.44
CA GLY A 276 14.45 16.89 -16.39
C GLY A 276 14.69 15.40 -16.17
N THR A 277 13.70 14.65 -15.68
CA THR A 277 13.78 13.18 -15.59
C THR A 277 14.02 12.58 -16.99
N PRO A 278 14.98 11.66 -17.16
CA PRO A 278 15.27 11.02 -18.45
C PRO A 278 14.04 10.32 -19.04
N ALA A 279 13.65 10.71 -20.24
CA ALA A 279 12.44 10.19 -20.87
C ALA A 279 12.49 8.67 -21.14
N ALA A 280 13.68 8.10 -21.30
CA ALA A 280 13.86 6.65 -21.47
C ALA A 280 13.47 5.90 -20.17
N GLY A 281 13.95 6.36 -19.01
CA GLY A 281 13.60 5.78 -17.71
C GLY A 281 12.10 5.85 -17.43
N VAL A 282 11.46 7.00 -17.69
CA VAL A 282 10.00 7.15 -17.56
C VAL A 282 9.22 6.16 -18.44
N ARG A 283 9.67 5.95 -19.68
CA ARG A 283 9.03 4.98 -20.59
C ARG A 283 9.22 3.55 -20.11
N LEU A 284 10.43 3.21 -19.65
CA LEU A 284 10.75 1.90 -19.11
C LEU A 284 9.88 1.60 -17.88
N ALA A 285 9.91 2.46 -16.86
CA ALA A 285 9.11 2.32 -15.65
C ALA A 285 7.62 2.12 -15.95
N ARG A 286 7.06 2.88 -16.89
CA ARG A 286 5.66 2.72 -17.30
C ARG A 286 5.42 1.39 -18.04
N ALA A 287 6.34 0.94 -18.89
CA ALA A 287 6.22 -0.33 -19.59
C ALA A 287 6.28 -1.51 -18.62
N GLU A 288 7.20 -1.47 -17.66
CA GLU A 288 7.29 -2.46 -16.57
C GLU A 288 6.04 -2.47 -15.70
N ALA A 289 5.51 -1.30 -15.35
CA ALA A 289 4.27 -1.18 -14.60
C ALA A 289 3.08 -1.81 -15.34
N VAL A 290 2.95 -1.56 -16.63
CA VAL A 290 1.92 -2.20 -17.47
C VAL A 290 2.07 -3.71 -17.47
N ALA A 291 3.29 -4.22 -17.61
CA ALA A 291 3.58 -5.65 -17.62
C ALA A 291 3.35 -6.30 -16.25
N ALA A 292 3.76 -5.64 -15.16
CA ALA A 292 3.58 -6.12 -13.79
C ALA A 292 2.10 -6.21 -13.41
N VAL A 293 1.33 -5.14 -13.63
CA VAL A 293 -0.12 -5.14 -13.34
C VAL A 293 -0.85 -6.23 -14.12
N ASP A 294 -0.48 -6.46 -15.38
CA ASP A 294 -1.09 -7.50 -16.20
C ASP A 294 -0.69 -8.91 -15.75
N ARG A 295 0.60 -9.12 -15.42
CA ARG A 295 1.11 -10.40 -14.94
C ARG A 295 0.58 -10.76 -13.55
N PHE A 296 0.71 -9.88 -12.58
CA PHE A 296 0.23 -10.11 -11.21
C PHE A 296 -1.29 -10.24 -11.17
N GLY A 297 -2.00 -9.54 -12.08
CA GLY A 297 -3.44 -9.72 -12.28
C GLY A 297 -3.84 -11.13 -12.72
N ARG A 298 -2.97 -11.85 -13.42
CA ARG A 298 -3.18 -13.28 -13.78
C ARG A 298 -2.75 -14.23 -12.66
N GLU A 299 -1.68 -13.88 -11.94
CA GLU A 299 -1.10 -14.76 -10.91
C GLU A 299 -1.84 -14.69 -9.57
N PHE A 300 -2.25 -13.50 -9.14
CA PHE A 300 -2.81 -13.27 -7.80
C PHE A 300 -4.27 -12.85 -7.80
N GLY A 301 -4.86 -12.68 -8.98
CA GLY A 301 -6.22 -12.21 -9.17
C GLY A 301 -6.26 -10.80 -9.77
N ARG A 302 -7.30 -10.54 -10.58
CA ARG A 302 -7.42 -9.31 -11.36
C ARG A 302 -7.29 -8.06 -10.49
N TYR A 303 -6.41 -7.14 -10.90
CA TYR A 303 -6.28 -5.83 -10.24
C TYR A 303 -7.64 -5.11 -10.18
N PRO A 304 -8.13 -4.76 -8.99
CA PRO A 304 -9.52 -4.34 -8.84
C PRO A 304 -9.72 -2.86 -9.14
N TYR A 305 -8.66 -2.07 -9.11
CA TYR A 305 -8.73 -0.63 -9.35
C TYR A 305 -8.53 -0.33 -10.84
N GLY A 306 -9.24 0.68 -11.34
CA GLY A 306 -9.16 1.04 -12.76
C GLY A 306 -7.94 1.88 -13.15
N GLU A 307 -7.12 2.28 -12.16
CA GLU A 307 -6.02 3.24 -12.34
C GLU A 307 -4.90 2.94 -11.34
N VAL A 308 -3.65 3.17 -11.75
CA VAL A 308 -2.49 3.28 -10.88
C VAL A 308 -1.60 4.41 -11.37
N ASP A 309 -1.18 5.28 -10.46
CA ASP A 309 -0.35 6.45 -10.70
C ASP A 309 1.10 6.18 -10.25
N LEU A 310 2.07 6.39 -11.14
CA LEU A 310 3.50 6.34 -10.83
C LEU A 310 4.02 7.78 -10.70
N VAL A 311 4.48 8.16 -9.53
CA VAL A 311 5.04 9.50 -9.26
C VAL A 311 6.54 9.38 -9.13
N MET A 312 7.28 9.99 -10.05
CA MET A 312 8.72 9.84 -10.19
C MET A 312 9.44 11.16 -9.94
N THR A 313 10.32 11.20 -8.96
CA THR A 313 11.18 12.34 -8.65
C THR A 313 12.59 11.88 -8.25
N SER A 314 13.58 12.76 -8.32
CA SER A 314 14.93 12.45 -7.89
C SER A 314 15.14 12.53 -6.38
N GLY A 315 14.18 13.12 -5.68
CA GLY A 315 14.29 13.38 -4.27
C GLY A 315 13.75 12.28 -3.38
N PHE A 316 13.14 11.25 -3.95
CA PHE A 316 12.68 10.08 -3.22
C PHE A 316 13.65 8.92 -3.50
N GLY A 317 14.27 8.36 -2.47
CA GLY A 317 15.11 7.17 -2.58
C GLY A 317 14.27 5.92 -2.35
N GLY A 318 14.36 4.92 -3.25
CA GLY A 318 13.51 3.72 -3.19
C GLY A 318 12.13 3.91 -3.76
N GLY A 319 11.15 3.22 -3.21
CA GLY A 319 9.74 3.30 -3.58
C GLY A 319 8.81 3.49 -2.40
N MET A 320 7.51 3.68 -2.67
CA MET A 320 6.44 3.64 -1.69
C MET A 320 5.12 3.28 -2.38
N GLU A 321 4.47 2.28 -1.87
CA GLU A 321 3.46 1.43 -2.50
C GLU A 321 2.02 1.81 -2.22
N TYR A 322 1.67 3.07 -1.99
CA TYR A 322 0.29 3.42 -1.67
C TYR A 322 -0.73 2.81 -2.65
N PRO A 323 -1.90 2.36 -2.17
CA PRO A 323 -2.87 1.73 -3.06
C PRO A 323 -3.26 2.63 -4.23
N GLY A 324 -2.96 2.19 -5.45
CA GLY A 324 -3.22 2.96 -6.67
C GLY A 324 -2.32 4.17 -6.90
N LEU A 325 -1.33 4.42 -6.05
CA LEU A 325 -0.34 5.50 -6.23
C LEU A 325 1.01 5.05 -5.69
N VAL A 326 2.01 4.97 -6.56
CA VAL A 326 3.36 4.55 -6.21
C VAL A 326 4.30 5.75 -6.33
N LEU A 327 5.09 6.02 -5.28
CA LEU A 327 6.21 6.96 -5.35
C LEU A 327 7.47 6.20 -5.76
N LEU A 328 8.25 6.76 -6.67
CA LEU A 328 9.46 6.12 -7.21
C LEU A 328 10.62 7.11 -7.28
N GLY A 329 11.77 6.70 -6.78
CA GLY A 329 13.03 7.38 -7.03
C GLY A 329 13.44 7.27 -8.50
N THR A 330 13.87 8.36 -9.12
CA THR A 330 14.29 8.32 -10.53
C THR A 330 15.70 7.76 -10.74
N THR A 331 16.41 7.49 -9.67
CA THR A 331 17.72 6.81 -9.67
C THR A 331 17.59 5.30 -9.62
N GLU A 332 16.40 4.79 -9.27
CA GLU A 332 16.11 3.36 -9.21
C GLU A 332 15.75 2.88 -10.61
N GLU A 333 16.49 1.90 -11.11
CA GLU A 333 16.23 1.25 -12.39
C GLU A 333 15.36 0.00 -12.16
N GLY A 334 14.25 -0.10 -12.90
CA GLY A 334 13.45 -1.31 -13.14
C GLY A 334 12.97 -2.10 -11.93
N ASN A 335 13.86 -2.56 -11.10
CA ASN A 335 13.55 -3.45 -9.97
C ASN A 335 12.57 -2.86 -8.95
N ALA A 336 12.68 -1.57 -8.62
CA ALA A 336 11.78 -0.92 -7.68
C ALA A 336 10.34 -0.85 -8.21
N VAL A 337 10.15 -0.56 -9.50
CA VAL A 337 8.82 -0.44 -10.10
C VAL A 337 7.98 -1.71 -9.92
N VAL A 338 8.57 -2.86 -10.18
CA VAL A 338 7.86 -4.15 -10.11
C VAL A 338 7.61 -4.55 -8.65
N HIS A 339 8.58 -4.29 -7.77
CA HIS A 339 8.44 -4.49 -6.34
C HIS A 339 7.27 -3.65 -5.78
N GLU A 340 7.26 -2.34 -6.03
CA GLU A 340 6.20 -1.45 -5.57
C GLU A 340 4.81 -1.81 -6.13
N LEU A 341 4.77 -2.35 -7.34
CA LEU A 341 3.51 -2.82 -7.92
C LEU A 341 3.06 -4.17 -7.39
N ALA A 342 3.96 -5.01 -6.90
CA ALA A 342 3.58 -6.24 -6.21
C ALA A 342 2.86 -5.96 -4.90
N HIS A 343 3.22 -4.88 -4.20
CA HIS A 343 2.51 -4.40 -3.02
C HIS A 343 1.06 -3.99 -3.29
N GLN A 344 0.66 -3.76 -4.54
CA GLN A 344 -0.76 -3.53 -4.83
C GLN A 344 -1.61 -4.76 -4.46
N TRP A 345 -1.03 -5.97 -4.48
CA TRP A 345 -1.62 -7.21 -3.95
C TRP A 345 -1.19 -7.47 -2.51
N TRP A 346 0.13 -7.45 -2.21
CA TRP A 346 0.71 -7.76 -0.90
C TRP A 346 0.90 -6.48 -0.08
N TYR A 347 -0.07 -6.02 0.60
CA TYR A 347 -0.38 -4.82 1.34
C TYR A 347 -1.71 -4.20 0.88
N GLY A 348 -1.82 -3.74 -0.37
CA GLY A 348 -3.01 -3.01 -0.83
C GLY A 348 -4.29 -3.85 -0.73
N ILE A 349 -4.26 -5.05 -1.28
CA ILE A 349 -5.40 -5.99 -1.33
C ILE A 349 -5.36 -6.97 -0.17
N VAL A 350 -4.30 -7.73 -0.02
CA VAL A 350 -4.05 -8.60 1.15
C VAL A 350 -3.25 -7.79 2.15
N GLY A 351 -3.91 -7.26 3.17
CA GLY A 351 -3.23 -6.46 4.17
C GLY A 351 -2.70 -7.30 5.32
N ASN A 352 -1.77 -6.72 6.03
CA ASN A 352 -1.20 -7.22 7.27
C ASN A 352 -1.14 -6.08 8.29
N ASP A 353 -0.82 -6.42 9.51
CA ASP A 353 -0.29 -5.47 10.47
C ASP A 353 1.21 -5.32 10.19
N GLN A 354 1.59 -4.24 9.50
CA GLN A 354 3.00 -4.01 9.09
C GLN A 354 3.93 -3.84 10.28
N TYR A 355 3.40 -3.36 11.43
CA TYR A 355 4.20 -3.28 12.64
C TYR A 355 4.49 -4.67 13.23
N ALA A 356 3.48 -5.53 13.28
CA ALA A 356 3.60 -6.87 13.87
C ALA A 356 4.30 -7.88 12.95
N SER A 357 4.12 -7.78 11.63
CA SER A 357 4.56 -8.78 10.66
C SER A 357 4.99 -8.14 9.33
N PRO A 358 6.09 -7.37 9.30
CA PRO A 358 6.54 -6.65 8.11
C PRO A 358 6.95 -7.57 6.95
N TRP A 359 7.27 -8.84 7.20
CA TRP A 359 7.69 -9.78 6.16
C TRP A 359 6.55 -10.20 5.22
N LEU A 360 5.27 -10.03 5.65
CA LEU A 360 4.09 -10.44 4.87
C LEU A 360 3.81 -9.54 3.68
N ASP A 361 4.32 -8.33 3.66
CA ASP A 361 4.27 -7.47 2.48
C ASP A 361 5.61 -7.43 1.76
N GLU A 362 6.68 -7.08 2.43
CA GLU A 362 8.00 -6.90 1.82
C GLU A 362 8.60 -8.19 1.26
N GLY A 363 8.50 -9.28 2.02
CA GLY A 363 8.97 -10.59 1.56
C GLY A 363 8.18 -11.08 0.34
N PHE A 364 6.87 -10.89 0.33
CA PHE A 364 5.99 -11.29 -0.78
C PHE A 364 6.18 -10.39 -2.00
N ALA A 365 6.29 -9.08 -1.82
CA ALA A 365 6.53 -8.16 -2.93
C ALA A 365 7.88 -8.43 -3.60
N GLN A 366 8.92 -8.65 -2.79
CA GLN A 366 10.24 -8.97 -3.32
C GLN A 366 10.28 -10.35 -4.00
N TYR A 367 9.57 -11.35 -3.47
CA TYR A 367 9.43 -12.64 -4.12
C TYR A 367 8.69 -12.54 -5.48
N ALA A 368 7.62 -11.76 -5.55
CA ALA A 368 6.92 -11.49 -6.81
C ALA A 368 7.83 -10.76 -7.81
N ASN A 369 8.66 -9.83 -7.33
CA ASN A 369 9.68 -9.15 -8.11
C ASN A 369 10.71 -10.13 -8.70
N PHE A 370 11.24 -11.07 -7.89
CA PHE A 370 12.14 -12.12 -8.38
C PHE A 370 11.49 -12.97 -9.46
N ARG A 371 10.26 -13.41 -9.25
CA ARG A 371 9.50 -14.17 -10.25
C ARG A 371 9.28 -13.39 -11.54
N PHE A 372 9.02 -12.09 -11.43
CA PHE A 372 8.78 -11.24 -12.59
C PHE A 372 10.01 -11.19 -13.51
N TYR A 373 11.18 -11.03 -12.96
CA TYR A 373 12.42 -10.95 -13.72
C TYR A 373 13.05 -12.33 -14.00
N GLY A 374 12.51 -13.41 -13.44
CA GLY A 374 13.09 -14.73 -13.54
C GLY A 374 14.47 -14.83 -12.90
N LEU A 375 14.65 -14.14 -11.76
CA LEU A 375 15.92 -14.14 -11.05
C LEU A 375 16.23 -15.52 -10.45
N GLU A 376 17.49 -15.93 -10.55
CA GLU A 376 17.96 -17.20 -9.95
C GLU A 376 17.96 -17.06 -8.41
N THR A 377 17.33 -18.02 -7.74
CA THR A 377 17.18 -18.02 -6.28
C THR A 377 17.94 -19.17 -5.59
N ARG A 378 18.75 -19.95 -6.32
CA ARG A 378 19.48 -21.08 -5.73
C ARG A 378 20.49 -20.64 -4.67
N ASP A 379 21.18 -19.55 -4.95
CA ASP A 379 22.18 -18.97 -4.06
C ASP A 379 21.60 -17.83 -3.19
N CYS A 380 20.27 -17.79 -3.06
CA CYS A 380 19.51 -16.75 -2.39
C CYS A 380 19.99 -16.50 -0.94
N TRP A 381 20.48 -17.54 -0.28
CA TRP A 381 20.96 -17.48 1.10
C TRP A 381 22.47 -17.16 1.24
N SER A 382 23.21 -17.05 0.14
CA SER A 382 24.67 -16.87 0.17
C SER A 382 25.11 -15.60 0.91
N ASP A 383 24.32 -14.55 0.81
CA ASP A 383 24.60 -13.23 1.38
C ASP A 383 23.73 -12.91 2.63
N VAL A 384 22.98 -13.90 3.12
CA VAL A 384 22.12 -13.74 4.29
C VAL A 384 22.92 -14.09 5.55
N TYR A 385 23.14 -13.09 6.39
CA TYR A 385 23.74 -13.26 7.71
C TYR A 385 22.69 -12.98 8.79
N TRP A 386 22.41 -13.99 9.60
CA TRP A 386 21.54 -13.84 10.75
C TRP A 386 22.35 -13.43 11.98
N PRO A 387 21.88 -12.44 12.75
CA PRO A 387 22.55 -12.11 14.01
C PRO A 387 22.45 -13.27 15.01
N ASP A 388 23.46 -13.36 15.90
CA ASP A 388 23.57 -14.44 16.89
C ASP A 388 22.47 -14.41 17.97
N ASP A 389 21.73 -13.32 18.09
CA ASP A 389 20.66 -13.15 19.06
C ASP A 389 19.37 -13.95 18.76
N GLY A 390 19.36 -14.73 17.68
CA GLY A 390 18.23 -15.56 17.31
C GLY A 390 17.10 -14.79 16.62
N ALA A 391 17.42 -13.71 15.90
CA ALA A 391 16.45 -12.96 15.11
C ALA A 391 15.54 -13.87 14.29
N GLU A 392 14.26 -13.52 14.22
CA GLU A 392 13.23 -14.21 13.45
C GLU A 392 12.80 -13.35 12.28
N LEU A 393 12.48 -13.96 11.14
CA LEU A 393 11.96 -13.26 9.98
C LEU A 393 10.60 -12.61 10.31
N THR A 394 9.85 -13.22 11.21
CA THR A 394 8.56 -12.75 11.71
C THR A 394 8.65 -11.73 12.84
N ALA A 395 9.86 -11.27 13.18
CA ALA A 395 10.04 -10.25 14.21
C ALA A 395 9.29 -8.96 13.86
N SER A 396 8.72 -8.32 14.88
CA SER A 396 7.96 -7.07 14.73
C SER A 396 8.87 -5.86 14.52
N MET A 397 8.29 -4.73 14.12
CA MET A 397 9.00 -3.46 14.00
C MET A 397 9.58 -2.97 15.33
N ASP A 398 9.09 -3.45 16.49
CA ASP A 398 9.75 -3.21 17.77
C ASP A 398 11.17 -3.81 17.79
N TYR A 399 11.34 -5.03 17.31
CA TYR A 399 12.67 -5.63 17.15
C TYR A 399 13.51 -4.86 16.13
N TRP A 400 12.98 -4.68 14.91
CA TRP A 400 13.71 -4.05 13.80
C TRP A 400 14.08 -2.60 14.08
N SER A 401 13.29 -1.87 14.88
CA SER A 401 13.63 -0.50 15.29
C SER A 401 14.90 -0.42 16.12
N ARG A 402 15.21 -1.46 16.88
CA ARG A 402 16.43 -1.60 17.67
C ARG A 402 17.60 -2.20 16.88
N HIS A 403 17.30 -2.94 15.81
CA HIS A 403 18.26 -3.65 14.95
C HIS A 403 18.19 -3.14 13.50
N ARG A 404 18.25 -1.82 13.34
CA ARG A 404 18.02 -1.13 12.05
C ARG A 404 18.91 -1.62 10.91
N GLY A 405 20.15 -1.98 11.19
CA GLY A 405 21.10 -2.51 10.20
C GLY A 405 20.71 -3.89 9.66
N GLU A 406 19.78 -4.58 10.34
CA GLU A 406 19.37 -5.95 10.03
C GLU A 406 17.99 -6.03 9.37
N TYR A 407 17.25 -4.91 9.29
CA TYR A 407 15.93 -4.88 8.67
C TYR A 407 15.95 -5.33 7.20
N HIS A 408 17.08 -5.19 6.51
CA HIS A 408 17.26 -5.71 5.16
C HIS A 408 17.00 -7.24 5.05
N LEU A 409 17.06 -7.99 6.16
CA LEU A 409 16.73 -9.42 6.18
C LEU A 409 15.29 -9.70 5.77
N VAL A 410 14.37 -8.78 6.01
CA VAL A 410 12.97 -8.91 5.55
C VAL A 410 12.93 -8.96 4.02
N TYR A 411 13.74 -8.14 3.35
CA TYR A 411 13.84 -8.05 1.88
C TYR A 411 14.72 -9.14 1.24
N THR A 412 15.61 -9.75 2.00
CA THR A 412 16.51 -10.80 1.50
C THR A 412 16.04 -12.20 1.89
N SER A 413 15.80 -12.44 3.18
CA SER A 413 15.40 -13.76 3.68
C SER A 413 13.93 -14.08 3.38
N GLY A 414 13.04 -13.09 3.39
CA GLY A 414 11.62 -13.26 3.09
C GLY A 414 11.38 -13.92 1.70
N PRO A 415 11.85 -13.31 0.61
CA PRO A 415 11.72 -13.91 -0.73
C PRO A 415 12.47 -15.23 -0.86
N CYS A 416 13.60 -15.43 -0.16
CA CYS A 416 14.33 -16.70 -0.16
C CYS A 416 13.51 -17.82 0.49
N ALA A 417 12.87 -17.56 1.62
CA ALA A 417 11.97 -18.51 2.27
C ALA A 417 10.78 -18.89 1.36
N LEU A 418 10.19 -17.90 0.67
CA LEU A 418 9.11 -18.16 -0.28
C LEU A 418 9.59 -18.95 -1.52
N ALA A 419 10.80 -18.70 -2.01
CA ALA A 419 11.41 -19.46 -3.08
C ALA A 419 11.72 -20.92 -2.66
N ASP A 420 12.15 -21.13 -1.43
CA ASP A 420 12.34 -22.47 -0.87
C ASP A 420 10.99 -23.20 -0.68
N LEU A 421 9.96 -22.48 -0.25
CA LEU A 421 8.61 -23.04 -0.19
C LEU A 421 8.11 -23.46 -1.57
N GLU A 422 8.36 -22.67 -2.62
CA GLU A 422 8.05 -23.05 -4.00
C GLU A 422 8.80 -24.31 -4.42
N ARG A 423 10.08 -24.46 -4.04
CA ARG A 423 10.86 -25.69 -4.32
C ARG A 423 10.28 -26.91 -3.58
N THR A 424 9.82 -26.71 -2.37
CA THR A 424 9.22 -27.77 -1.52
C THR A 424 7.85 -28.22 -2.07
N LEU A 425 6.98 -27.27 -2.40
CA LEU A 425 5.63 -27.56 -2.86
C LEU A 425 5.54 -27.89 -4.36
N GLY A 426 6.50 -27.41 -5.14
CA GLY A 426 6.44 -27.33 -6.61
C GLY A 426 5.72 -26.09 -7.12
N ALA A 427 6.14 -25.62 -8.31
CA ALA A 427 5.68 -24.35 -8.89
C ALA A 427 4.16 -24.24 -9.06
N ASP A 428 3.49 -25.33 -9.49
CA ASP A 428 2.04 -25.35 -9.66
C ASP A 428 1.27 -25.25 -8.35
N ALA A 429 1.76 -25.89 -7.27
CA ALA A 429 1.14 -25.82 -5.96
C ALA A 429 1.36 -24.43 -5.35
N MET A 430 2.55 -23.84 -5.50
CA MET A 430 2.84 -22.49 -5.07
C MET A 430 1.98 -21.45 -5.80
N ALA A 431 1.78 -21.59 -7.10
CA ALA A 431 0.90 -20.70 -7.87
C ALA A 431 -0.55 -20.75 -7.34
N ARG A 432 -1.08 -21.95 -7.11
CA ARG A 432 -2.41 -22.14 -6.50
C ARG A 432 -2.50 -21.60 -5.08
N LEU A 433 -1.43 -21.75 -4.30
CA LEU A 433 -1.35 -21.19 -2.95
C LEU A 433 -1.51 -19.67 -2.97
N LEU A 434 -0.70 -18.99 -3.77
CA LEU A 434 -0.71 -17.52 -3.83
C LEU A 434 -2.03 -16.97 -4.35
N GLU A 435 -2.60 -17.58 -5.42
CA GLU A 435 -3.91 -17.19 -5.93
C GLU A 435 -5.02 -17.38 -4.89
N ARG A 436 -5.04 -18.54 -4.21
CA ARG A 436 -6.04 -18.84 -3.19
C ARG A 436 -5.88 -17.92 -1.96
N TYR A 437 -4.66 -17.74 -1.49
CA TYR A 437 -4.35 -16.89 -0.35
C TYR A 437 -4.77 -15.43 -0.61
N ALA A 438 -4.45 -14.88 -1.79
CA ALA A 438 -4.90 -13.56 -2.20
C ALA A 438 -6.44 -13.46 -2.23
N ARG A 439 -7.12 -14.46 -2.81
CA ARG A 439 -8.57 -14.49 -2.90
C ARG A 439 -9.25 -14.58 -1.51
N ASP A 440 -8.72 -15.44 -0.64
CA ASP A 440 -9.33 -15.71 0.67
C ASP A 440 -9.15 -14.53 1.63
N HIS A 441 -8.13 -13.68 1.41
CA HIS A 441 -7.86 -12.47 2.19
C HIS A 441 -8.13 -11.16 1.40
N TRP A 442 -8.91 -11.22 0.33
CA TRP A 442 -9.17 -10.08 -0.56
C TRP A 442 -9.82 -8.90 0.18
N TYR A 443 -9.10 -7.79 0.31
CA TYR A 443 -9.39 -6.62 1.16
C TYR A 443 -9.44 -6.90 2.66
N GLY A 444 -9.09 -8.10 3.06
CA GLY A 444 -8.95 -8.50 4.45
C GLY A 444 -7.57 -8.21 5.02
N VAL A 445 -7.34 -8.67 6.22
CA VAL A 445 -6.05 -8.70 6.90
C VAL A 445 -5.64 -10.16 7.03
N SER A 446 -4.37 -10.44 6.81
CA SER A 446 -3.79 -11.75 6.97
C SER A 446 -2.66 -11.71 8.01
N THR A 447 -2.42 -12.83 8.65
CA THR A 447 -1.36 -13.06 9.62
C THR A 447 -0.38 -14.13 9.10
N THR A 448 0.80 -14.23 9.70
CA THR A 448 1.76 -15.31 9.44
C THR A 448 1.09 -16.69 9.58
N GLU A 449 0.25 -16.88 10.60
CA GLU A 449 -0.44 -18.15 10.82
C GLU A 449 -1.50 -18.44 9.75
N ASP A 450 -2.13 -17.41 9.16
CA ASP A 450 -3.03 -17.60 8.02
C ASP A 450 -2.27 -18.13 6.81
N PHE A 451 -1.08 -17.57 6.53
CA PHE A 451 -0.24 -18.04 5.44
C PHE A 451 0.30 -19.46 5.68
N LYS A 452 0.79 -19.75 6.90
CA LYS A 452 1.26 -21.11 7.27
C LYS A 452 0.15 -22.16 7.08
N ARG A 453 -1.07 -21.85 7.51
CA ARG A 453 -2.24 -22.74 7.30
C ARG A 453 -2.57 -22.91 5.81
N ALA A 454 -2.53 -21.82 5.03
CA ALA A 454 -2.77 -21.90 3.60
C ALA A 454 -1.71 -22.77 2.91
N ALA A 455 -0.43 -22.59 3.23
CA ALA A 455 0.67 -23.41 2.70
C ALA A 455 0.52 -24.89 3.09
N GLN A 456 0.23 -25.19 4.36
CA GLN A 456 0.02 -26.55 4.83
C GLN A 456 -1.13 -27.27 4.09
N SER A 457 -2.14 -26.52 3.64
CA SER A 457 -3.24 -27.10 2.85
C SER A 457 -2.86 -27.55 1.43
N MET A 458 -1.66 -27.25 0.98
CA MET A 458 -1.14 -27.60 -0.37
C MET A 458 -0.36 -28.92 -0.39
N THR A 459 -0.04 -29.49 0.77
CA THR A 459 0.74 -30.73 0.90
C THR A 459 0.33 -31.52 2.12
N ASP A 460 0.53 -32.84 2.06
CA ASP A 460 0.38 -33.74 3.20
C ASP A 460 1.66 -33.81 4.06
N GLU A 461 2.78 -33.27 3.59
CA GLU A 461 4.01 -33.18 4.36
C GLU A 461 3.89 -32.12 5.46
N ASP A 462 4.44 -32.41 6.64
CA ASP A 462 4.50 -31.45 7.74
C ASP A 462 5.49 -30.31 7.43
N LEU A 463 4.97 -29.10 7.26
CA LEU A 463 5.77 -27.90 7.05
C LEU A 463 6.32 -27.28 8.35
N GLY A 464 6.07 -27.85 9.52
CA GLY A 464 6.61 -27.36 10.79
C GLY A 464 8.13 -27.20 10.77
N PRO A 465 8.92 -28.26 10.41
CA PRO A 465 10.38 -28.15 10.28
C PRO A 465 10.85 -27.11 9.25
N PHE A 466 10.07 -26.91 8.17
CA PHE A 466 10.35 -25.88 7.18
C PHE A 466 10.31 -24.47 7.81
N TRP A 467 9.20 -24.14 8.50
CA TRP A 467 9.04 -22.84 9.14
C TRP A 467 10.12 -22.56 10.18
N GLU A 468 10.46 -23.57 10.99
CA GLU A 468 11.48 -23.45 12.00
C GLU A 468 12.86 -23.19 11.39
N SER A 469 13.25 -23.90 10.33
CA SER A 469 14.53 -23.72 9.64
C SER A 469 14.67 -22.36 8.96
N HIS A 470 13.54 -21.74 8.55
CA HIS A 470 13.48 -20.42 7.92
C HIS A 470 13.19 -19.29 8.92
N ARG A 471 13.21 -19.57 10.23
CA ARG A 471 12.94 -18.59 11.31
C ARG A 471 11.58 -17.89 11.16
N ILE A 472 10.58 -18.60 10.71
CA ILE A 472 9.19 -18.16 10.57
C ILE A 472 8.37 -18.81 11.71
N ARG A 473 8.24 -18.12 12.84
CA ARG A 473 7.54 -18.60 14.03
C ARG A 473 6.22 -17.91 14.31
#